data_32669e1e998bdcf440fe2bab27874ce5
#
_entry.id   32669e1e998bdcf440fe2bab27874ce5
#
_cell.length_a   1.000
_cell.length_b   1.000
_cell.length_c   1.000
_cell.angle_alpha   90.00
_cell.angle_beta   90.00
_cell.angle_gamma   90.00
#
_symmetry.space_group_name_H-M   'P 1'
#
loop_
_entity.id
_entity.type
_entity.pdbx_description
1 polymer ?
#
loop_
_entity_poly.entity_id
_entity_poly.type
_entity_poly.pdbx_seq_one_letter_code
_entity_poly.pdbx_strand_id
1 'polypeptide(L)'
;MSGVFVTATGTDIGKTFVTAALVRHMRSVGHAVHAIKPLVTGFDQADWENSDPARLLAALGRPITLQEIESISPWRLKAPLSPDMAGWREERVIAFAQVIEFCRDTLRKHPGLVLIEGIGGIMVPLDEHRTVLDWMSVLRIPIILVTGTYVGTISHTLTALEVLARRNLDIAAVIVSESSTSAASLEETLATLERFADSIEVIGVPRLAAGNSEHPAWARIAAVIGGQ
;
A
#
# COMPACT_ATOMS: atom_id res chain seq x y z
N MET A 1 15.34 10.30 7.27
CA MET A 1 14.25 10.24 6.28
C MET A 1 13.57 8.91 6.48
N SER A 2 12.35 8.92 6.93
CA SER A 2 11.61 7.69 7.17
C SER A 2 10.59 7.47 6.05
N GLY A 3 10.64 6.31 5.41
CA GLY A 3 9.68 5.90 4.40
C GLY A 3 9.20 4.50 4.66
N VAL A 4 7.97 4.20 4.30
CA VAL A 4 7.39 2.85 4.39
C VAL A 4 6.69 2.53 3.08
N PHE A 5 6.93 1.33 2.57
CA PHE A 5 6.24 0.83 1.39
C PHE A 5 5.01 0.02 1.80
N VAL A 6 3.84 0.43 1.33
CA VAL A 6 2.59 -0.31 1.57
C VAL A 6 2.28 -1.18 0.37
N THR A 7 2.41 -2.48 0.54
CA THR A 7 2.08 -3.50 -0.47
C THR A 7 0.97 -4.41 0.01
N ALA A 8 0.56 -5.40 -0.80
CA ALA A 8 -0.43 -6.38 -0.39
C ALA A 8 -0.20 -7.75 -1.03
N THR A 9 -0.97 -8.72 -0.58
CA THR A 9 -1.01 -10.07 -1.18
C THR A 9 -1.79 -10.10 -2.50
N GLY A 10 -2.53 -9.02 -2.86
CA GLY A 10 -3.31 -8.93 -4.09
C GLY A 10 -3.96 -7.56 -4.31
N THR A 11 -4.92 -7.52 -5.23
CA THR A 11 -5.71 -6.34 -5.56
C THR A 11 -6.98 -6.30 -4.69
N ASP A 12 -7.51 -5.10 -4.42
CA ASP A 12 -8.73 -4.83 -3.64
C ASP A 12 -8.77 -5.41 -2.21
N ILE A 13 -7.58 -5.59 -1.62
CA ILE A 13 -7.40 -6.13 -0.26
C ILE A 13 -7.41 -5.03 0.81
N GLY A 14 -7.52 -3.75 0.41
CA GLY A 14 -7.59 -2.64 1.35
C GLY A 14 -6.31 -1.83 1.53
N LYS A 15 -5.33 -1.91 0.62
CA LYS A 15 -4.10 -1.07 0.67
C LYS A 15 -4.42 0.40 0.90
N THR A 16 -5.23 0.98 0.01
CA THR A 16 -5.56 2.41 0.05
C THR A 16 -6.35 2.77 1.31
N PHE A 17 -7.22 1.88 1.78
CA PHE A 17 -7.91 2.05 3.06
C PHE A 17 -6.91 2.14 4.23
N VAL A 18 -5.98 1.18 4.32
CA VAL A 18 -4.95 1.15 5.37
C VAL A 18 -4.04 2.38 5.28
N THR A 19 -3.55 2.70 4.08
CA THR A 19 -2.68 3.87 3.86
C THR A 19 -3.38 5.16 4.27
N ALA A 20 -4.62 5.38 3.81
CA ALA A 20 -5.38 6.59 4.11
C ALA A 20 -5.74 6.71 5.60
N ALA A 21 -6.09 5.59 6.25
CA ALA A 21 -6.40 5.59 7.68
C ALA A 21 -5.16 5.88 8.52
N LEU A 22 -4.02 5.30 8.16
CA LEU A 22 -2.75 5.57 8.84
C LEU A 22 -2.31 7.03 8.67
N VAL A 23 -2.47 7.61 7.46
CA VAL A 23 -2.23 9.04 7.23
C VAL A 23 -3.10 9.90 8.13
N ARG A 24 -4.41 9.62 8.21
CA ARG A 24 -5.32 10.37 9.08
C ARG A 24 -4.91 10.27 10.55
N HIS A 25 -4.59 9.06 11.01
CA HIS A 25 -4.14 8.84 12.39
C HIS A 25 -2.85 9.60 12.68
N MET A 26 -1.81 9.48 11.86
CA MET A 26 -0.54 10.19 12.07
C MET A 26 -0.74 11.71 12.15
N ARG A 27 -1.57 12.25 11.27
CA ARG A 27 -1.90 13.69 11.29
C ARG A 27 -2.67 14.10 12.55
N SER A 28 -3.62 13.28 13.00
CA SER A 28 -4.42 13.59 14.21
C SER A 28 -3.58 13.65 15.48
N VAL A 29 -2.47 12.90 15.53
CA VAL A 29 -1.51 12.93 16.64
C VAL A 29 -0.34 13.90 16.40
N GLY A 30 -0.42 14.74 15.35
CA GLY A 30 0.54 15.83 15.10
C GLY A 30 1.82 15.41 14.37
N HIS A 31 1.90 14.19 13.84
CA HIS A 31 3.06 13.77 13.06
C HIS A 31 3.03 14.30 11.62
N ALA A 32 4.18 14.74 11.15
CA ALA A 32 4.35 15.06 9.73
C ALA A 32 4.34 13.77 8.91
N VAL A 33 3.36 13.64 8.01
CA VAL A 33 3.19 12.47 7.14
C VAL A 33 2.85 12.90 5.72
N HIS A 34 3.38 12.19 4.76
CA HIS A 34 3.05 12.30 3.34
C HIS A 34 2.70 10.92 2.78
N ALA A 35 1.94 10.89 1.69
CA ALA A 35 1.59 9.63 1.02
C ALA A 35 1.57 9.84 -0.50
N ILE A 36 2.11 8.87 -1.22
CA ILE A 36 2.07 8.82 -2.68
C ILE A 36 1.62 7.44 -3.15
N LYS A 37 0.93 7.41 -4.27
CA LYS A 37 0.61 6.20 -5.04
C LYS A 37 1.07 6.43 -6.47
N PRO A 38 2.37 6.26 -6.75
CA PRO A 38 2.98 6.71 -8.00
C PRO A 38 2.30 6.15 -9.24
N LEU A 39 1.84 4.91 -9.17
CA LEU A 39 1.28 4.15 -10.29
C LEU A 39 -0.15 3.68 -9.97
N VAL A 40 -1.07 3.98 -10.87
CA VAL A 40 -2.49 3.59 -10.79
C VAL A 40 -2.94 3.02 -12.12
N THR A 41 -3.68 1.92 -12.08
CA THR A 41 -4.42 1.36 -13.22
C THR A 41 -5.92 1.41 -12.93
N GLY A 42 -6.76 1.38 -13.95
CA GLY A 42 -8.19 1.60 -13.79
C GLY A 42 -8.55 3.05 -13.44
N PHE A 43 -7.71 4.02 -13.83
CA PHE A 43 -7.96 5.42 -13.54
C PHE A 43 -9.00 5.99 -14.50
N ASP A 44 -10.21 6.25 -13.99
CA ASP A 44 -11.26 6.90 -14.75
C ASP A 44 -11.16 8.43 -14.64
N GLN A 45 -10.97 9.09 -15.78
CA GLN A 45 -10.94 10.55 -15.83
C GLN A 45 -12.31 11.20 -15.59
N ALA A 46 -13.40 10.46 -15.75
CA ALA A 46 -14.74 10.98 -15.47
C ALA A 46 -15.12 10.84 -13.98
N ASP A 47 -14.44 9.94 -13.25
CA ASP A 47 -14.67 9.65 -11.82
C ASP A 47 -13.40 9.73 -10.98
N TRP A 48 -12.48 10.63 -11.34
CA TRP A 48 -11.18 10.75 -10.69
C TRP A 48 -11.28 11.12 -9.21
N GLU A 49 -12.35 11.77 -8.79
CA GLU A 49 -12.59 12.16 -7.38
C GLU A 49 -12.76 10.96 -6.44
N ASN A 50 -13.20 9.81 -6.96
CA ASN A 50 -13.35 8.56 -6.22
C ASN A 50 -12.13 7.64 -6.33
N SER A 51 -11.09 8.08 -7.03
CA SER A 51 -9.85 7.30 -7.22
C SER A 51 -9.06 7.12 -5.92
N ASP A 52 -8.18 6.11 -5.91
CA ASP A 52 -7.27 5.89 -4.78
C ASP A 52 -6.40 7.12 -4.45
N PRO A 53 -5.78 7.82 -5.43
CA PRO A 53 -5.05 9.06 -5.14
C PRO A 53 -5.93 10.14 -4.50
N ALA A 54 -7.17 10.30 -4.93
CA ALA A 54 -8.10 11.26 -4.32
C ALA A 54 -8.37 10.93 -2.85
N ARG A 55 -8.51 9.64 -2.51
CA ARG A 55 -8.66 9.18 -1.12
C ARG A 55 -7.41 9.48 -0.28
N LEU A 56 -6.21 9.35 -0.85
CA LEU A 56 -4.96 9.71 -0.18
C LEU A 56 -4.86 11.22 0.02
N LEU A 57 -5.21 12.03 -0.97
CA LEU A 57 -5.26 13.49 -0.84
C LEU A 57 -6.24 13.94 0.25
N ALA A 58 -7.44 13.37 0.28
CA ALA A 58 -8.42 13.61 1.35
C ALA A 58 -7.83 13.28 2.74
N ALA A 59 -7.14 12.13 2.87
CA ALA A 59 -6.48 11.75 4.12
C ALA A 59 -5.36 12.73 4.51
N LEU A 60 -4.62 13.25 3.53
CA LEU A 60 -3.59 14.27 3.72
C LEU A 60 -4.17 15.65 4.03
N GLY A 61 -5.51 15.87 3.89
CA GLY A 61 -6.15 17.17 4.02
C GLY A 61 -5.72 18.13 2.92
N ARG A 62 -5.37 17.61 1.75
CA ARG A 62 -5.01 18.39 0.56
C ARG A 62 -6.21 18.55 -0.37
N PRO A 63 -6.27 19.59 -1.19
CA PRO A 63 -7.31 19.75 -2.20
C PRO A 63 -7.36 18.55 -3.14
N ILE A 64 -8.56 18.10 -3.49
CA ILE A 64 -8.74 17.03 -4.46
C ILE A 64 -8.89 17.70 -5.84
N THR A 65 -7.78 17.82 -6.57
CA THR A 65 -7.71 18.36 -7.92
C THR A 65 -6.84 17.45 -8.80
N LEU A 66 -7.02 17.50 -10.11
CA LEU A 66 -6.19 16.72 -11.03
C LEU A 66 -4.70 17.05 -10.90
N GLN A 67 -4.34 18.31 -10.63
CA GLN A 67 -2.96 18.72 -10.39
C GLN A 67 -2.40 18.08 -9.12
N GLU A 68 -3.17 18.03 -8.05
CA GLU A 68 -2.78 17.39 -6.81
C GLU A 68 -2.66 15.87 -6.98
N ILE A 69 -3.60 15.24 -7.69
CA ILE A 69 -3.52 13.82 -8.06
C ILE A 69 -2.23 13.55 -8.85
N GLU A 70 -1.90 14.36 -9.84
CA GLU A 70 -0.67 14.20 -10.61
C GLU A 70 0.57 14.30 -9.75
N SER A 71 0.56 15.18 -8.76
CA SER A 71 1.69 15.37 -7.84
C SER A 71 2.03 14.13 -6.99
N ILE A 72 1.05 13.24 -6.73
CA ILE A 72 1.23 12.01 -5.95
C ILE A 72 1.10 10.74 -6.78
N SER A 73 0.56 10.83 -8.00
CA SER A 73 0.27 9.70 -8.90
C SER A 73 0.54 10.10 -10.36
N PRO A 74 1.79 10.27 -10.77
CA PRO A 74 2.11 10.72 -12.14
C PRO A 74 1.82 9.67 -13.22
N TRP A 75 1.85 8.37 -12.89
CA TRP A 75 1.55 7.29 -13.84
C TRP A 75 0.14 6.74 -13.62
N ARG A 76 -0.81 7.21 -14.43
CA ARG A 76 -2.21 6.80 -14.40
C ARG A 76 -2.59 6.16 -15.73
N LEU A 77 -3.01 4.90 -15.69
CA LEU A 77 -3.45 4.11 -16.83
C LEU A 77 -4.96 3.82 -16.70
N LYS A 78 -5.67 3.86 -17.79
CA LYS A 78 -7.15 3.69 -17.83
C LYS A 78 -7.57 2.24 -17.66
N ALA A 79 -6.81 1.30 -18.28
CA ALA A 79 -7.20 -0.09 -18.25
C ALA A 79 -7.02 -0.67 -16.81
N PRO A 80 -8.03 -1.35 -16.24
CA PRO A 80 -7.97 -1.95 -14.91
C PRO A 80 -7.23 -3.31 -14.95
N LEU A 81 -5.96 -3.27 -15.30
CA LEU A 81 -5.09 -4.42 -15.50
C LEU A 81 -3.78 -4.24 -14.74
N SER A 82 -2.90 -5.24 -14.79
CA SER A 82 -1.51 -5.03 -14.36
C SER A 82 -0.84 -3.90 -15.17
N PRO A 83 0.09 -3.16 -14.57
CA PRO A 83 0.72 -2.01 -15.22
C PRO A 83 1.34 -2.32 -16.59
N ASP A 84 1.99 -3.47 -16.74
CA ASP A 84 2.55 -3.96 -18.01
C ASP A 84 1.48 -4.13 -19.10
N MET A 85 0.37 -4.81 -18.75
CA MET A 85 -0.74 -5.03 -19.69
C MET A 85 -1.48 -3.74 -20.01
N ALA A 86 -1.71 -2.87 -19.01
CA ALA A 86 -2.35 -1.57 -19.20
C ALA A 86 -1.48 -0.65 -20.05
N GLY A 87 -0.18 -0.61 -19.79
CA GLY A 87 0.79 0.14 -20.57
C GLY A 87 0.84 -0.32 -22.03
N TRP A 88 0.87 -1.63 -22.25
CA TRP A 88 0.84 -2.21 -23.60
C TRP A 88 -0.43 -1.81 -24.37
N ARG A 89 -1.63 -1.86 -23.71
CA ARG A 89 -2.90 -1.45 -24.34
C ARG A 89 -2.98 0.02 -24.68
N GLU A 90 -2.30 0.86 -23.90
CA GLU A 90 -2.33 2.31 -24.05
C GLU A 90 -1.09 2.84 -24.80
N GLU A 91 -0.25 1.96 -25.31
CA GLU A 91 1.02 2.31 -25.98
C GLU A 91 1.90 3.22 -25.11
N ARG A 92 1.87 2.99 -23.80
CA ARG A 92 2.59 3.78 -22.79
C ARG A 92 3.61 2.91 -22.06
N VAL A 93 4.85 3.35 -22.07
CA VAL A 93 5.93 2.68 -21.32
C VAL A 93 6.02 3.29 -19.92
N ILE A 94 5.98 2.42 -18.91
CA ILE A 94 6.28 2.81 -17.54
C ILE A 94 7.78 2.73 -17.35
N ALA A 95 8.45 3.87 -17.35
CA ALA A 95 9.89 3.93 -17.14
C ALA A 95 10.19 3.67 -15.64
N PHE A 96 10.50 2.43 -15.29
CA PHE A 96 10.77 2.01 -13.90
C PHE A 96 11.76 2.91 -13.17
N ALA A 97 12.84 3.34 -13.86
CA ALA A 97 13.82 4.26 -13.27
C ALA A 97 13.20 5.59 -12.82
N GLN A 98 12.24 6.12 -13.58
CA GLN A 98 11.54 7.37 -13.23
C GLN A 98 10.61 7.16 -12.02
N VAL A 99 9.96 6.00 -11.92
CA VAL A 99 9.15 5.66 -10.73
C VAL A 99 10.03 5.63 -9.48
N ILE A 100 11.20 5.01 -9.56
CA ILE A 100 12.17 4.96 -8.45
C ILE A 100 12.67 6.36 -8.09
N GLU A 101 13.03 7.17 -9.09
CA GLU A 101 13.50 8.53 -8.86
C GLU A 101 12.42 9.39 -8.19
N PHE A 102 11.19 9.33 -8.68
CA PHE A 102 10.05 10.03 -8.07
C PHE A 102 9.87 9.65 -6.58
N CYS A 103 9.93 8.35 -6.26
CA CYS A 103 9.86 7.90 -4.87
C CYS A 103 11.01 8.45 -4.02
N ARG A 104 12.25 8.37 -4.52
CA ARG A 104 13.43 8.86 -3.82
C ARG A 104 13.39 10.38 -3.63
N ASP A 105 12.92 11.11 -4.62
CA ASP A 105 12.73 12.55 -4.54
C ASP A 105 11.70 12.91 -3.48
N THR A 106 10.59 12.21 -3.45
CA THR A 106 9.55 12.39 -2.44
C THR A 106 10.10 12.14 -1.04
N LEU A 107 10.82 11.03 -0.84
CA LEU A 107 11.49 10.70 0.42
C LEU A 107 12.47 11.81 0.87
N ARG A 108 13.21 12.39 -0.06
CA ARG A 108 14.17 13.48 0.24
C ARG A 108 13.49 14.82 0.59
N LYS A 109 12.39 15.14 -0.08
CA LYS A 109 11.70 16.43 0.04
C LYS A 109 10.82 16.54 1.28
N HIS A 110 10.33 15.41 1.80
CA HIS A 110 9.42 15.41 2.94
C HIS A 110 10.17 15.02 4.23
N PRO A 111 10.20 15.89 5.25
CA PRO A 111 10.95 15.65 6.49
C PRO A 111 10.32 14.61 7.41
N GLY A 112 9.01 14.33 7.23
CA GLY A 112 8.26 13.35 8.03
C GLY A 112 8.25 11.96 7.41
N LEU A 113 7.33 11.13 7.86
CA LEU A 113 7.08 9.80 7.33
C LEU A 113 6.47 9.90 5.92
N VAL A 114 7.02 9.15 4.97
CA VAL A 114 6.44 9.01 3.63
C VAL A 114 5.91 7.60 3.43
N LEU A 115 4.61 7.46 3.18
CA LEU A 115 3.99 6.20 2.78
C LEU A 115 3.98 6.11 1.25
N ILE A 116 4.59 5.07 0.70
CA ILE A 116 4.59 4.76 -0.73
C ILE A 116 3.67 3.59 -0.97
N GLU A 117 2.50 3.83 -1.54
CA GLU A 117 1.56 2.77 -1.86
C GLU A 117 1.88 2.13 -3.21
N GLY A 118 2.12 0.83 -3.19
CA GLY A 118 2.30 0.01 -4.39
C GLY A 118 0.99 -0.29 -5.12
N ILE A 119 1.07 -1.14 -6.14
CA ILE A 119 -0.09 -1.57 -6.95
C ILE A 119 -0.22 -3.10 -6.93
N GLY A 120 -1.46 -3.59 -6.80
CA GLY A 120 -1.75 -5.02 -6.77
C GLY A 120 -0.99 -5.76 -5.65
N GLY A 121 -0.53 -6.95 -5.94
CA GLY A 121 0.29 -7.78 -5.03
C GLY A 121 1.79 -7.62 -5.30
N ILE A 122 2.60 -8.27 -4.45
CA ILE A 122 4.07 -8.16 -4.47
C ILE A 122 4.73 -8.56 -5.80
N MET A 123 4.10 -9.46 -6.55
CA MET A 123 4.63 -9.99 -7.82
C MET A 123 3.93 -9.42 -9.06
N VAL A 124 3.15 -8.35 -8.91
CA VAL A 124 2.49 -7.71 -10.06
C VAL A 124 3.54 -7.14 -11.01
N PRO A 125 3.49 -7.49 -12.32
CA PRO A 125 4.40 -6.94 -13.33
C PRO A 125 4.17 -5.42 -13.53
N LEU A 126 5.27 -4.67 -13.52
CA LEU A 126 5.28 -3.24 -13.82
C LEU A 126 5.63 -2.98 -15.29
N ASP A 127 6.55 -3.77 -15.80
CA ASP A 127 7.01 -3.80 -17.19
C ASP A 127 7.36 -5.25 -17.59
N GLU A 128 7.99 -5.45 -18.75
CA GLU A 128 8.36 -6.78 -19.27
C GLU A 128 9.34 -7.56 -18.36
N HIS A 129 10.04 -6.90 -17.44
CA HIS A 129 11.13 -7.50 -16.67
C HIS A 129 11.04 -7.28 -15.17
N ARG A 130 10.20 -6.37 -14.70
CA ARG A 130 10.18 -5.92 -13.29
C ARG A 130 8.80 -6.03 -12.69
N THR A 131 8.81 -6.36 -11.42
CA THR A 131 7.62 -6.49 -10.60
C THR A 131 7.62 -5.45 -9.46
N VAL A 132 6.54 -5.39 -8.69
CA VAL A 132 6.48 -4.60 -7.45
C VAL A 132 7.57 -5.05 -6.46
N LEU A 133 7.95 -6.34 -6.46
CA LEU A 133 9.05 -6.85 -5.63
C LEU A 133 10.39 -6.19 -6.00
N ASP A 134 10.66 -5.98 -7.28
CA ASP A 134 11.87 -5.28 -7.72
C ASP A 134 11.85 -3.81 -7.31
N TRP A 135 10.67 -3.18 -7.33
CA TRP A 135 10.50 -1.81 -6.83
C TRP A 135 10.85 -1.72 -5.34
N MET A 136 10.31 -2.59 -4.49
CA MET A 136 10.64 -2.67 -3.07
C MET A 136 12.14 -2.97 -2.86
N SER A 137 12.71 -3.89 -3.65
CA SER A 137 14.12 -4.28 -3.57
C SER A 137 15.08 -3.13 -3.88
N VAL A 138 14.69 -2.18 -4.73
CA VAL A 138 15.49 -0.99 -5.07
C VAL A 138 15.34 0.12 -4.05
N LEU A 139 14.17 0.31 -3.46
CA LEU A 139 13.95 1.34 -2.44
C LEU A 139 14.53 0.95 -1.08
N ARG A 140 14.46 -0.33 -0.70
CA ARG A 140 14.95 -0.87 0.58
C ARG A 140 14.49 -0.10 1.80
N ILE A 141 13.21 0.29 1.81
CA ILE A 141 12.53 0.87 2.98
C ILE A 141 11.65 -0.19 3.63
N PRO A 142 11.30 -0.07 4.92
CA PRO A 142 10.40 -0.98 5.61
C PRO A 142 9.09 -1.19 4.87
N ILE A 143 8.53 -2.39 4.96
CA ILE A 143 7.33 -2.81 4.23
C ILE A 143 6.19 -3.08 5.20
N ILE A 144 5.02 -2.56 4.90
CA ILE A 144 3.75 -3.04 5.41
C ILE A 144 3.14 -3.96 4.36
N LEU A 145 2.87 -5.21 4.73
CA LEU A 145 2.15 -6.18 3.89
C LEU A 145 0.68 -6.23 4.30
N VAL A 146 -0.21 -5.74 3.45
CA VAL A 146 -1.66 -5.81 3.67
C VAL A 146 -2.20 -7.12 3.12
N THR A 147 -2.98 -7.82 3.91
CA THR A 147 -3.73 -9.01 3.52
C THR A 147 -5.19 -8.92 3.99
N GLY A 148 -6.03 -9.90 3.67
CA GLY A 148 -7.43 -9.92 4.07
C GLY A 148 -7.80 -11.18 4.83
N THR A 149 -9.12 -11.44 4.96
CA THR A 149 -9.68 -12.66 5.54
C THR A 149 -10.37 -13.55 4.50
N TYR A 150 -10.13 -13.29 3.22
CA TYR A 150 -10.70 -14.07 2.09
C TYR A 150 -10.12 -15.50 2.01
N VAL A 151 -10.82 -16.38 1.32
CA VAL A 151 -10.36 -17.76 1.11
C VAL A 151 -9.03 -17.79 0.34
N GLY A 152 -8.02 -18.48 0.89
CA GLY A 152 -6.66 -18.53 0.34
C GLY A 152 -5.69 -17.49 0.93
N THR A 153 -6.17 -16.56 1.75
CA THR A 153 -5.35 -15.48 2.33
C THR A 153 -4.11 -15.99 3.08
N ILE A 154 -4.26 -17.09 3.85
CA ILE A 154 -3.13 -17.67 4.60
C ILE A 154 -2.00 -18.06 3.64
N SER A 155 -2.31 -18.86 2.61
CA SER A 155 -1.33 -19.29 1.61
C SER A 155 -0.70 -18.09 0.89
N HIS A 156 -1.50 -17.13 0.47
CA HIS A 156 -1.00 -15.93 -0.22
C HIS A 156 -0.08 -15.10 0.68
N THR A 157 -0.43 -14.95 1.96
CA THR A 157 0.36 -14.19 2.92
C THR A 157 1.70 -14.87 3.19
N LEU A 158 1.69 -16.17 3.50
CA LEU A 158 2.91 -16.93 3.78
C LEU A 158 3.84 -16.99 2.55
N THR A 159 3.28 -17.16 1.35
CA THR A 159 4.05 -17.08 0.11
C THR A 159 4.68 -15.69 -0.07
N ALA A 160 3.93 -14.62 0.22
CA ALA A 160 4.46 -13.26 0.13
C ALA A 160 5.58 -13.03 1.14
N LEU A 161 5.42 -13.46 2.39
CA LEU A 161 6.44 -13.35 3.44
C LEU A 161 7.72 -14.10 3.04
N GLU A 162 7.61 -15.33 2.55
CA GLU A 162 8.74 -16.13 2.07
C GLU A 162 9.51 -15.42 0.94
N VAL A 163 8.79 -14.86 -0.03
CA VAL A 163 9.41 -14.14 -1.17
C VAL A 163 10.11 -12.87 -0.69
N LEU A 164 9.50 -12.09 0.21
CA LEU A 164 10.09 -10.88 0.77
C LEU A 164 11.34 -11.20 1.61
N ALA A 165 11.27 -12.25 2.43
CA ALA A 165 12.40 -12.72 3.25
C ALA A 165 13.59 -13.16 2.39
N ARG A 166 13.36 -13.91 1.30
CA ARG A 166 14.42 -14.31 0.34
C ARG A 166 15.12 -13.13 -0.33
N ARG A 167 14.47 -11.98 -0.42
CA ARG A 167 15.07 -10.74 -0.92
C ARG A 167 15.72 -9.91 0.18
N ASN A 168 15.75 -10.40 1.43
CA ASN A 168 16.23 -9.69 2.62
C ASN A 168 15.59 -8.29 2.73
N LEU A 169 14.27 -8.24 2.56
CA LEU A 169 13.48 -7.02 2.72
C LEU A 169 12.91 -6.95 4.14
N ASP A 170 12.94 -5.77 4.71
CA ASP A 170 12.45 -5.50 6.06
C ASP A 170 10.91 -5.41 6.06
N ILE A 171 10.26 -6.34 6.76
CA ILE A 171 8.81 -6.41 6.89
C ILE A 171 8.45 -5.87 8.27
N ALA A 172 8.00 -4.63 8.33
CA ALA A 172 7.64 -3.97 9.58
C ALA A 172 6.39 -4.59 10.22
N ALA A 173 5.37 -4.91 9.41
CA ALA A 173 4.16 -5.57 9.90
C ALA A 173 3.36 -6.24 8.78
N VAL A 174 2.54 -7.21 9.15
CA VAL A 174 1.42 -7.74 8.35
C VAL A 174 0.13 -7.15 8.87
N ILE A 175 -0.65 -6.51 8.00
CA ILE A 175 -1.96 -5.95 8.35
C ILE A 175 -3.06 -6.81 7.75
N VAL A 176 -3.86 -7.41 8.60
CA VAL A 176 -5.04 -8.19 8.18
C VAL A 176 -6.25 -7.27 8.16
N SER A 177 -6.59 -6.76 6.98
CA SER A 177 -7.80 -5.95 6.76
C SER A 177 -8.99 -6.88 6.52
N GLU A 178 -9.98 -6.86 7.39
CA GLU A 178 -11.13 -7.75 7.28
C GLU A 178 -11.88 -7.58 5.95
N SER A 179 -12.02 -8.67 5.20
CA SER A 179 -12.69 -8.70 3.91
C SER A 179 -14.21 -8.54 4.05
N SER A 180 -14.89 -8.03 3.02
CA SER A 180 -16.37 -7.89 3.03
C SER A 180 -17.10 -9.25 3.07
N THR A 181 -16.47 -10.26 2.54
CA THR A 181 -16.93 -11.66 2.59
C THR A 181 -15.77 -12.51 3.05
N SER A 182 -15.98 -13.29 4.10
CA SER A 182 -14.96 -14.15 4.68
C SER A 182 -15.57 -15.45 5.15
N ALA A 183 -14.86 -16.57 4.96
CA ALA A 183 -15.22 -17.87 5.52
C ALA A 183 -14.62 -18.07 6.93
N ALA A 184 -13.55 -17.34 7.27
CA ALA A 184 -12.91 -17.34 8.59
C ALA A 184 -13.04 -15.97 9.24
N SER A 185 -13.14 -15.92 10.57
CA SER A 185 -13.14 -14.66 11.30
C SER A 185 -11.78 -13.97 11.24
N LEU A 186 -11.76 -12.68 11.59
CA LEU A 186 -10.51 -11.93 11.72
C LEU A 186 -9.58 -12.61 12.75
N GLU A 187 -10.13 -13.01 13.90
CA GLU A 187 -9.38 -13.64 14.99
C GLU A 187 -8.77 -14.98 14.57
N GLU A 188 -9.52 -15.84 13.87
CA GLU A 188 -8.99 -17.11 13.35
C GLU A 188 -7.87 -16.89 12.34
N THR A 189 -8.02 -15.89 11.49
CA THR A 189 -6.99 -15.51 10.50
C THR A 189 -5.73 -15.01 11.19
N LEU A 190 -5.87 -14.11 12.18
CA LEU A 190 -4.75 -13.59 12.98
C LEU A 190 -4.03 -14.71 13.70
N ALA A 191 -4.74 -15.53 14.47
CA ALA A 191 -4.15 -16.63 15.24
C ALA A 191 -3.39 -17.62 14.33
N THR A 192 -3.84 -17.80 13.09
CA THR A 192 -3.13 -18.66 12.15
C THR A 192 -1.87 -17.97 11.62
N LEU A 193 -1.95 -16.72 11.18
CA LEU A 193 -0.79 -16.00 10.64
C LEU A 193 0.29 -15.77 11.69
N GLU A 194 -0.08 -15.43 12.92
CA GLU A 194 0.87 -15.24 14.04
C GLU A 194 1.74 -16.47 14.31
N ARG A 195 1.21 -17.69 14.11
CA ARG A 195 2.01 -18.93 14.27
C ARG A 195 3.10 -19.11 13.23
N PHE A 196 2.99 -18.45 12.07
CA PHE A 196 3.89 -18.61 10.94
C PHE A 196 4.66 -17.33 10.57
N ALA A 197 4.34 -16.21 11.22
CA ALA A 197 4.96 -14.92 10.92
C ALA A 197 6.27 -14.67 11.67
N ASP A 198 6.75 -15.67 12.42
CA ASP A 198 7.95 -15.57 13.29
C ASP A 198 7.90 -14.33 14.21
N SER A 199 8.81 -13.37 14.01
CA SER A 199 8.90 -12.15 14.81
C SER A 199 8.16 -10.96 14.18
N ILE A 200 7.49 -11.16 13.04
CA ILE A 200 6.77 -10.08 12.34
C ILE A 200 5.45 -9.81 13.04
N GLU A 201 5.19 -8.56 13.39
CA GLU A 201 3.94 -8.18 14.05
C GLU A 201 2.75 -8.32 13.08
N VAL A 202 1.72 -9.06 13.51
CA VAL A 202 0.45 -9.24 12.78
C VAL A 202 -0.62 -8.40 13.45
N ILE A 203 -1.23 -7.46 12.71
CA ILE A 203 -2.21 -6.52 13.26
C ILE A 203 -3.53 -6.63 12.50
N GLY A 204 -4.60 -6.92 13.23
CA GLY A 204 -5.97 -6.99 12.68
C GLY A 204 -6.62 -5.62 12.60
N VAL A 205 -7.27 -5.36 11.48
CA VAL A 205 -8.13 -4.20 11.28
C VAL A 205 -9.52 -4.72 10.89
N PRO A 206 -10.51 -4.60 11.78
CA PRO A 206 -11.87 -5.04 11.48
C PRO A 206 -12.50 -4.14 10.41
N ARG A 207 -13.57 -4.62 9.81
CA ARG A 207 -14.35 -3.82 8.88
C ARG A 207 -15.05 -2.69 9.62
N LEU A 208 -14.61 -1.47 9.38
CA LEU A 208 -15.16 -0.28 10.03
C LEU A 208 -16.45 0.16 9.33
N ALA A 209 -17.37 0.71 10.11
CA ALA A 209 -18.59 1.34 9.57
C ALA A 209 -18.24 2.51 8.66
N ALA A 210 -19.10 2.78 7.67
CA ALA A 210 -18.91 3.91 6.76
C ALA A 210 -18.77 5.22 7.55
N GLY A 211 -17.73 5.99 7.22
CA GLY A 211 -17.41 7.26 7.91
C GLY A 211 -16.62 7.12 9.21
N ASN A 212 -16.48 5.92 9.77
CA ASN A 212 -15.61 5.69 10.92
C ASN A 212 -14.23 5.24 10.44
N SER A 213 -13.18 5.99 10.78
CA SER A 213 -11.80 5.66 10.49
C SER A 213 -10.94 5.49 11.73
N GLU A 214 -11.53 5.57 12.93
CA GLU A 214 -10.81 5.44 14.20
C GLU A 214 -10.79 3.98 14.67
N HIS A 215 -9.61 3.48 14.93
CA HIS A 215 -9.40 2.15 15.50
C HIS A 215 -8.04 2.07 16.19
N PRO A 216 -7.89 1.38 17.34
CA PRO A 216 -6.62 1.25 18.07
C PRO A 216 -5.48 0.65 17.24
N ALA A 217 -5.79 -0.15 16.24
CA ALA A 217 -4.80 -0.73 15.33
C ALA A 217 -3.92 0.34 14.66
N TRP A 218 -4.44 1.53 14.38
CA TRP A 218 -3.65 2.60 13.74
C TRP A 218 -2.52 3.08 14.61
N ALA A 219 -2.73 3.20 15.91
CA ALA A 219 -1.68 3.54 16.88
C ALA A 219 -0.61 2.44 16.95
N ARG A 220 -1.01 1.16 16.93
CA ARG A 220 -0.07 0.03 16.89
C ARG A 220 0.77 0.06 15.62
N ILE A 221 0.14 0.20 14.46
CA ILE A 221 0.84 0.28 13.17
C ILE A 221 1.80 1.48 13.16
N ALA A 222 1.35 2.65 13.63
CA ALA A 222 2.18 3.84 13.72
C ALA A 222 3.40 3.64 14.64
N ALA A 223 3.24 2.95 15.76
CA ALA A 223 4.35 2.63 16.67
C ALA A 223 5.40 1.72 16.01
N VAL A 224 4.97 0.71 15.25
CA VAL A 224 5.88 -0.20 14.54
C VAL A 224 6.71 0.50 13.47
N ILE A 225 6.11 1.43 12.73
CA ILE A 225 6.79 2.13 11.63
C ILE A 225 7.47 3.43 12.05
N GLY A 226 7.08 4.02 13.17
CA GLY A 226 7.64 5.27 13.71
C GLY A 226 8.78 5.07 14.71
N GLY A 227 8.98 3.85 15.19
CA GLY A 227 10.01 3.50 16.17
C GLY A 227 11.41 3.24 15.57
N GLN A 228 11.61 3.57 14.30
CA GLN A 228 12.91 3.44 13.63
C GLN A 228 13.59 4.78 13.43
#